data_1d2a8e9b0aa792fed6b95219d59f54a3
#
_entry.id   1d2a8e9b0aa792fed6b95219d59f54a3
#
_cell.length_a   1.000
_cell.length_b   1.000
_cell.length_c   1.000
_cell.angle_alpha   90.00
_cell.angle_beta   90.00
_cell.angle_gamma   90.00
#
_symmetry.space_group_name_H-M   'P 1'
#
loop_
_entity.id
_entity.type
_entity.pdbx_description
1 polymer ?
#
loop_
_entity_poly.entity_id
_entity_poly.type
_entity_poly.pdbx_seq_one_letter_code
_entity_poly.pdbx_strand_id
1 'polypeptide(L)'
;MRLRPALFWPLVLIQLWFAHAIGYLMHEYAHSFTAWIVHYKANPLALHYGHLSLSNILWQADIDENVDYDPIFASGHGPLASLIAVAGVLIGNGISYIASRLLYAQAKQKKLYAWSMFFFWICVMSVGNFLCYVPIRTFATHADMATTARGLDVSPWWIAIVLGAPFAFALWHFFVKILPDAEAFLLPGALLSQRVFVLLTTYLVFGFFGSAGIHGYGSVSHWLSVISMYILFPVVSILCWPRSGAESRSVSQAAEVTP
;
A
#
# COMPACT_ATOMS: atom_id res chain seq x y z
N MET A 1 -15.33 23.67 -1.74
CA MET A 1 -14.35 24.79 -1.78
C MET A 1 -13.01 24.20 -2.17
N ARG A 2 -12.41 24.63 -3.29
CA ARG A 2 -11.07 24.16 -3.71
C ARG A 2 -10.03 24.54 -2.66
N LEU A 3 -9.04 23.66 -2.44
CA LEU A 3 -7.92 23.98 -1.54
C LEU A 3 -7.12 25.16 -2.10
N ARG A 4 -6.73 26.10 -1.22
CA ARG A 4 -5.82 27.18 -1.59
C ARG A 4 -4.46 26.54 -1.98
N PRO A 5 -3.81 26.96 -3.09
CA PRO A 5 -2.55 26.34 -3.53
C PRO A 5 -1.46 26.32 -2.43
N ALA A 6 -1.37 27.37 -1.62
CA ALA A 6 -0.40 27.45 -0.52
C ALA A 6 -0.63 26.42 0.60
N LEU A 7 -1.86 25.91 0.77
CA LEU A 7 -2.21 24.93 1.80
C LEU A 7 -2.20 23.49 1.26
N PHE A 8 -2.11 23.29 -0.05
CA PHE A 8 -2.20 21.96 -0.66
C PHE A 8 -1.09 21.03 -0.18
N TRP A 9 0.18 21.42 -0.37
CA TRP A 9 1.30 20.57 -0.02
C TRP A 9 1.49 20.34 1.48
N PRO A 10 1.35 21.35 2.37
CA PRO A 10 1.31 21.08 3.81
C PRO A 10 0.22 20.09 4.22
N LEU A 11 -0.97 20.20 3.63
CA LEU A 11 -2.06 19.26 3.89
C LEU A 11 -1.75 17.85 3.37
N VAL A 12 -1.08 17.73 2.20
CA VAL A 12 -0.57 16.45 1.68
C VAL A 12 0.33 15.78 2.70
N LEU A 13 1.32 16.48 3.26
CA LEU A 13 2.26 15.90 4.23
C LEU A 13 1.56 15.42 5.49
N ILE A 14 0.64 16.22 6.04
CA ILE A 14 -0.15 15.86 7.22
C ILE A 14 -1.00 14.62 6.92
N GLN A 15 -1.71 14.61 5.79
CA GLN A 15 -2.57 13.50 5.41
C GLN A 15 -1.80 12.22 5.09
N LEU A 16 -0.60 12.33 4.51
CA LEU A 16 0.29 11.19 4.29
C LEU A 16 0.67 10.52 5.61
N TRP A 17 1.04 11.32 6.62
CA TRP A 17 1.37 10.77 7.93
C TRP A 17 0.18 10.05 8.58
N PHE A 18 -1.01 10.68 8.57
CA PHE A 18 -2.22 10.03 9.09
C PHE A 18 -2.61 8.79 8.28
N ALA A 19 -2.52 8.84 6.95
CA ALA A 19 -2.84 7.70 6.11
C ALA A 19 -1.87 6.52 6.33
N HIS A 20 -0.57 6.81 6.54
CA HIS A 20 0.42 5.81 6.90
C HIS A 20 0.10 5.17 8.24
N ALA A 21 -0.12 5.98 9.27
CA ALA A 21 -0.45 5.49 10.61
C ALA A 21 -1.74 4.65 10.62
N ILE A 22 -2.80 5.09 9.92
CA ILE A 22 -4.04 4.33 9.80
C ILE A 22 -3.80 3.02 9.04
N GLY A 23 -3.09 3.06 7.90
CA GLY A 23 -2.78 1.87 7.11
C GLY A 23 -2.01 0.83 7.93
N TYR A 24 -1.04 1.29 8.72
CA TYR A 24 -0.26 0.44 9.62
C TYR A 24 -1.13 -0.17 10.72
N LEU A 25 -1.84 0.66 11.48
CA LEU A 25 -2.71 0.21 12.56
C LEU A 25 -3.82 -0.75 12.07
N MET A 26 -4.42 -0.50 10.91
CA MET A 26 -5.41 -1.42 10.33
C MET A 26 -4.81 -2.79 10.01
N HIS A 27 -3.53 -2.83 9.60
CA HIS A 27 -2.79 -4.05 9.38
C HIS A 27 -2.59 -4.83 10.69
N GLU A 28 -2.01 -4.19 11.72
CA GLU A 28 -1.73 -4.82 13.00
C GLU A 28 -3.00 -5.24 13.75
N TYR A 29 -4.03 -4.40 13.71
CA TYR A 29 -5.33 -4.77 14.28
C TYR A 29 -5.99 -5.94 13.57
N ALA A 30 -5.82 -6.10 12.26
CA ALA A 30 -6.37 -7.25 11.54
C ALA A 30 -5.76 -8.57 12.03
N HIS A 31 -4.44 -8.63 12.27
CA HIS A 31 -3.80 -9.77 12.94
C HIS A 31 -4.38 -9.98 14.33
N SER A 32 -4.39 -8.92 15.14
CA SER A 32 -4.81 -8.96 16.54
C SER A 32 -6.26 -9.42 16.72
N PHE A 33 -7.19 -8.88 15.92
CA PHE A 33 -8.59 -9.30 15.94
C PHE A 33 -8.79 -10.72 15.42
N THR A 34 -8.03 -11.13 14.39
CA THR A 34 -8.08 -12.51 13.90
C THR A 34 -7.58 -13.49 14.97
N ALA A 35 -6.47 -13.18 15.64
CA ALA A 35 -5.95 -13.99 16.74
C ALA A 35 -6.95 -14.09 17.90
N TRP A 36 -7.66 -13.01 18.23
CA TRP A 36 -8.72 -13.01 19.24
C TRP A 36 -9.90 -13.88 18.82
N ILE A 37 -10.37 -13.80 17.58
CA ILE A 37 -11.49 -14.61 17.05
C ILE A 37 -11.16 -16.10 17.13
N VAL A 38 -9.91 -16.49 16.85
CA VAL A 38 -9.48 -17.89 16.91
C VAL A 38 -8.91 -18.30 18.28
N HIS A 39 -9.13 -17.48 19.33
CA HIS A 39 -8.81 -17.72 20.75
C HIS A 39 -7.31 -17.81 21.08
N TYR A 40 -6.42 -17.25 20.26
CA TYR A 40 -4.99 -17.15 20.55
C TYR A 40 -4.57 -15.78 21.11
N LYS A 41 -5.53 -14.89 21.34
CA LYS A 41 -5.31 -13.59 21.97
C LYS A 41 -6.48 -13.22 22.87
N ALA A 42 -6.22 -12.79 24.10
CA ALA A 42 -7.26 -12.45 25.07
C ALA A 42 -7.90 -11.07 24.80
N ASN A 43 -7.11 -10.09 24.39
CA ASN A 43 -7.56 -8.72 24.14
C ASN A 43 -7.10 -8.22 22.75
N PRO A 44 -8.01 -8.05 21.78
CA PRO A 44 -7.65 -7.62 20.42
C PRO A 44 -7.16 -6.18 20.36
N LEU A 45 -7.40 -5.36 21.39
CA LEU A 45 -6.94 -3.96 21.42
C LEU A 45 -5.53 -3.80 22.01
N ALA A 46 -4.95 -4.88 22.55
CA ALA A 46 -3.63 -4.87 23.19
C ALA A 46 -2.52 -5.08 22.13
N LEU A 47 -2.26 -4.08 21.30
CA LEU A 47 -1.06 -4.05 20.47
C LEU A 47 0.18 -3.75 21.31
N HIS A 48 1.34 -4.14 20.82
CA HIS A 48 2.61 -3.63 21.30
C HIS A 48 2.93 -2.32 20.55
N TYR A 49 2.94 -1.20 21.24
CA TYR A 49 3.14 0.12 20.64
C TYR A 49 4.62 0.55 20.58
N GLY A 50 5.54 -0.30 21.03
CA GLY A 50 6.96 -0.02 21.05
C GLY A 50 7.37 1.14 21.95
N HIS A 51 8.53 1.73 21.67
CA HIS A 51 9.08 2.83 22.45
C HIS A 51 8.65 4.18 21.91
N LEU A 52 8.53 5.20 22.79
CA LEU A 52 8.30 6.58 22.39
C LEU A 52 9.60 7.16 21.78
N SER A 53 9.77 6.98 20.49
CA SER A 53 10.88 7.49 19.69
C SER A 53 10.37 8.31 18.50
N LEU A 54 11.20 9.22 17.97
CA LEU A 54 10.85 9.98 16.77
C LEU A 54 10.60 9.05 15.56
N SER A 55 11.39 7.99 15.44
CA SER A 55 11.22 6.97 14.40
C SER A 55 9.85 6.30 14.50
N ASN A 56 9.47 5.86 15.72
CA ASN A 56 8.19 5.19 15.92
C ASN A 56 6.99 6.14 15.76
N ILE A 57 7.12 7.41 16.15
CA ILE A 57 6.07 8.41 15.91
C ILE A 57 5.89 8.66 14.41
N LEU A 58 6.98 8.76 13.65
CA LEU A 58 6.90 9.07 12.21
C LEU A 58 6.51 7.87 11.35
N TRP A 59 7.04 6.68 11.67
CA TRP A 59 6.97 5.49 10.82
C TRP A 59 6.20 4.32 11.42
N GLN A 60 5.77 4.40 12.69
CA GLN A 60 5.10 3.33 13.45
C GLN A 60 5.89 2.01 13.45
N ALA A 61 7.22 2.08 13.29
CA ALA A 61 8.08 0.93 13.00
C ALA A 61 8.18 -0.12 14.13
N ASP A 62 7.88 0.29 15.37
CA ASP A 62 7.96 -0.59 16.55
C ASP A 62 6.58 -1.12 16.98
N ILE A 63 5.51 -0.81 16.22
CA ILE A 63 4.16 -1.31 16.52
C ILE A 63 4.02 -2.70 15.92
N ASP A 64 3.50 -3.65 16.70
CA ASP A 64 3.19 -4.99 16.23
C ASP A 64 1.88 -5.50 16.85
N GLU A 65 1.36 -6.57 16.27
CA GLU A 65 0.10 -7.19 16.65
C GLU A 65 0.11 -7.84 18.04
N ASN A 66 1.29 -8.01 18.64
CA ASN A 66 1.49 -8.67 19.94
C ASN A 66 0.81 -10.05 19.99
N VAL A 67 1.14 -10.90 19.01
CA VAL A 67 0.69 -12.30 18.91
C VAL A 67 1.90 -13.22 18.99
N ASP A 68 1.86 -14.18 19.89
CA ASP A 68 2.86 -15.24 19.98
C ASP A 68 2.45 -16.42 19.08
N TYR A 69 3.20 -16.63 18.01
CA TYR A 69 2.94 -17.71 17.04
C TYR A 69 3.51 -19.06 17.49
N ASP A 70 4.49 -19.11 18.41
CA ASP A 70 5.14 -20.36 18.80
C ASP A 70 4.18 -21.36 19.45
N PRO A 71 3.30 -20.98 20.41
CA PRO A 71 2.29 -21.89 20.96
C PRO A 71 1.30 -22.40 19.90
N ILE A 72 0.99 -21.58 18.89
CA ILE A 72 0.07 -21.97 17.81
C ILE A 72 0.70 -23.10 16.98
N PHE A 73 1.96 -22.95 16.60
CA PHE A 73 2.70 -23.99 15.88
C PHE A 73 2.93 -25.24 16.74
N ALA A 74 3.31 -25.07 18.02
CA ALA A 74 3.56 -26.18 18.94
C ALA A 74 2.31 -27.05 19.18
N SER A 75 1.12 -26.45 19.12
CA SER A 75 -0.16 -27.17 19.23
C SER A 75 -0.65 -27.79 17.90
N GLY A 76 0.14 -27.69 16.82
CA GLY A 76 -0.21 -28.26 15.51
C GLY A 76 -1.26 -27.43 14.74
N HIS A 77 -1.55 -26.21 15.16
CA HIS A 77 -2.55 -25.36 14.51
C HIS A 77 -1.93 -24.39 13.48
N GLY A 78 -0.98 -24.88 12.66
CA GLY A 78 -0.34 -24.11 11.59
C GLY A 78 -1.30 -23.32 10.70
N PRO A 79 -2.43 -23.89 10.21
CA PRO A 79 -3.41 -23.14 9.43
C PRO A 79 -4.02 -21.93 10.15
N LEU A 80 -4.18 -21.96 11.47
CA LEU A 80 -4.64 -20.80 12.24
C LEU A 80 -3.54 -19.73 12.35
N ALA A 81 -2.27 -20.14 12.53
CA ALA A 81 -1.15 -19.21 12.44
C ALA A 81 -1.11 -18.49 11.07
N SER A 82 -1.34 -19.23 9.98
CA SER A 82 -1.43 -18.64 8.63
C SER A 82 -2.60 -17.68 8.47
N LEU A 83 -3.76 -18.04 9.01
CA LEU A 83 -4.95 -17.17 8.97
C LEU A 83 -4.69 -15.83 9.70
N ILE A 84 -4.04 -15.90 10.87
CA ILE A 84 -3.65 -14.71 11.62
C ILE A 84 -2.64 -13.90 10.80
N ALA A 85 -1.57 -14.54 10.34
CA ALA A 85 -0.48 -13.87 9.62
C ALA A 85 -0.92 -13.22 8.29
N VAL A 86 -1.85 -13.82 7.55
CA VAL A 86 -2.33 -13.24 6.28
C VAL A 86 -3.37 -12.13 6.50
N ALA A 87 -3.96 -12.05 7.68
CA ALA A 87 -5.05 -11.12 7.97
C ALA A 87 -4.63 -9.65 7.81
N GLY A 88 -3.41 -9.27 8.19
CA GLY A 88 -2.92 -7.90 8.02
C GLY A 88 -3.03 -7.43 6.57
N VAL A 89 -2.55 -8.25 5.64
CA VAL A 89 -2.56 -7.89 4.23
C VAL A 89 -3.96 -8.03 3.60
N LEU A 90 -4.66 -9.15 3.83
CA LEU A 90 -5.96 -9.39 3.20
C LEU A 90 -7.08 -8.57 3.84
N ILE A 91 -7.18 -8.60 5.16
CA ILE A 91 -8.26 -7.93 5.88
C ILE A 91 -7.88 -6.46 6.12
N GLY A 92 -6.75 -6.20 6.77
CA GLY A 92 -6.32 -4.85 7.11
C GLY A 92 -6.14 -3.97 5.88
N ASN A 93 -5.22 -4.31 5.00
CA ASN A 93 -4.95 -3.50 3.81
C ASN A 93 -6.00 -3.69 2.71
N GLY A 94 -6.58 -4.91 2.56
CA GLY A 94 -7.59 -5.19 1.55
C GLY A 94 -8.89 -4.42 1.79
N ILE A 95 -9.42 -4.46 3.00
CA ILE A 95 -10.63 -3.69 3.38
C ILE A 95 -10.32 -2.19 3.32
N SER A 96 -9.14 -1.75 3.80
CA SER A 96 -8.73 -0.35 3.72
C SER A 96 -8.71 0.17 2.28
N TYR A 97 -8.21 -0.62 1.32
CA TYR A 97 -8.22 -0.27 -0.10
C TYR A 97 -9.63 -0.13 -0.65
N ILE A 98 -10.49 -1.13 -0.42
CA ILE A 98 -11.87 -1.12 -0.94
C ILE A 98 -12.67 0.03 -0.32
N ALA A 99 -12.61 0.18 1.00
CA ALA A 99 -13.34 1.22 1.72
C ALA A 99 -12.87 2.63 1.30
N SER A 100 -11.55 2.87 1.27
CA SER A 100 -11.00 4.17 0.88
C SER A 100 -11.31 4.53 -0.56
N ARG A 101 -11.30 3.55 -1.49
CA ARG A 101 -11.73 3.77 -2.88
C ARG A 101 -13.19 4.20 -2.98
N LEU A 102 -14.09 3.54 -2.23
CA LEU A 102 -15.51 3.92 -2.20
C LEU A 102 -15.73 5.29 -1.57
N LEU A 103 -15.05 5.57 -0.46
CA LEU A 103 -15.11 6.85 0.22
C LEU A 103 -14.49 7.99 -0.61
N TYR A 104 -13.40 7.71 -1.35
CA TYR A 104 -12.85 8.61 -2.34
C TYR A 104 -13.89 9.01 -3.39
N ALA A 105 -14.57 8.02 -3.98
CA ALA A 105 -15.59 8.27 -5.00
C ALA A 105 -16.77 9.10 -4.45
N GLN A 106 -17.24 8.80 -3.24
CA GLN A 106 -18.30 9.56 -2.57
C GLN A 106 -17.87 11.00 -2.25
N ALA A 107 -16.66 11.17 -1.68
CA ALA A 107 -16.13 12.48 -1.35
C ALA A 107 -15.93 13.34 -2.62
N LYS A 108 -15.47 12.73 -3.72
CA LYS A 108 -15.34 13.37 -5.02
C LYS A 108 -16.70 13.85 -5.56
N GLN A 109 -17.73 12.99 -5.55
CA GLN A 109 -19.08 13.36 -5.98
C GLN A 109 -19.62 14.57 -5.17
N LYS A 110 -19.35 14.61 -3.86
CA LYS A 110 -19.72 15.71 -2.98
C LYS A 110 -18.77 16.92 -3.04
N LYS A 111 -17.75 16.89 -3.90
CA LYS A 111 -16.71 17.93 -4.04
C LYS A 111 -15.98 18.26 -2.72
N LEU A 112 -15.80 17.25 -1.87
CA LEU A 112 -15.08 17.35 -0.59
C LEU A 112 -13.58 17.09 -0.83
N TYR A 113 -12.87 18.09 -1.40
CA TYR A 113 -11.48 17.94 -1.90
C TYR A 113 -10.50 17.39 -0.86
N ALA A 114 -10.52 17.88 0.38
CA ALA A 114 -9.61 17.42 1.44
C ALA A 114 -9.87 15.94 1.80
N TRP A 115 -11.13 15.53 1.89
CA TRP A 115 -11.48 14.12 2.14
C TRP A 115 -11.17 13.21 0.96
N SER A 116 -11.42 13.68 -0.28
CA SER A 116 -11.02 12.91 -1.47
C SER A 116 -9.52 12.66 -1.50
N MET A 117 -8.71 13.69 -1.20
CA MET A 117 -7.26 13.57 -1.12
C MET A 117 -6.83 12.63 0.01
N PHE A 118 -7.47 12.68 1.18
CA PHE A 118 -7.17 11.81 2.30
C PHE A 118 -7.44 10.32 1.98
N PHE A 119 -8.61 10.01 1.42
CA PHE A 119 -8.93 8.64 1.01
C PHE A 119 -8.07 8.14 -0.15
N PHE A 120 -7.63 9.04 -1.04
CA PHE A 120 -6.62 8.71 -2.05
C PHE A 120 -5.31 8.26 -1.40
N TRP A 121 -4.82 8.96 -0.36
CA TRP A 121 -3.60 8.56 0.34
C TRP A 121 -3.75 7.23 1.10
N ILE A 122 -4.91 6.90 1.64
CA ILE A 122 -5.16 5.57 2.21
C ILE A 122 -5.11 4.50 1.11
N CYS A 123 -5.64 4.76 -0.10
CA CYS A 123 -5.46 3.84 -1.23
C CYS A 123 -3.97 3.66 -1.57
N VAL A 124 -3.16 4.73 -1.58
CA VAL A 124 -1.71 4.66 -1.82
C VAL A 124 -1.02 3.77 -0.79
N MET A 125 -1.32 3.97 0.50
CA MET A 125 -0.74 3.13 1.58
C MET A 125 -1.12 1.67 1.42
N SER A 126 -2.37 1.37 1.06
CA SER A 126 -2.84 0.00 0.87
C SER A 126 -2.15 -0.69 -0.32
N VAL A 127 -2.02 -0.03 -1.48
CA VAL A 127 -1.35 -0.64 -2.65
C VAL A 127 0.16 -0.74 -2.43
N GLY A 128 0.77 0.18 -1.69
CA GLY A 128 2.16 0.10 -1.24
C GLY A 128 2.39 -1.13 -0.35
N ASN A 129 1.51 -1.37 0.62
CA ASN A 129 1.56 -2.57 1.45
C ASN A 129 1.36 -3.85 0.65
N PHE A 130 0.46 -3.90 -0.34
CA PHE A 130 0.34 -5.07 -1.22
C PHE A 130 1.67 -5.40 -1.91
N LEU A 131 2.38 -4.41 -2.44
CA LEU A 131 3.69 -4.61 -3.04
C LEU A 131 4.74 -5.03 -2.01
N CYS A 132 4.75 -4.40 -0.84
CA CYS A 132 5.69 -4.68 0.25
C CYS A 132 5.58 -6.12 0.76
N TYR A 133 4.37 -6.60 1.05
CA TYR A 133 4.16 -7.93 1.61
C TYR A 133 4.14 -9.00 0.52
N VAL A 134 3.52 -8.74 -0.64
CA VAL A 134 3.41 -9.66 -1.76
C VAL A 134 3.70 -8.91 -3.07
N PRO A 135 4.79 -9.07 -3.73
CA PRO A 135 5.75 -10.18 -3.72
C PRO A 135 7.00 -10.00 -2.86
N ILE A 136 7.31 -8.77 -2.38
CA ILE A 136 8.66 -8.48 -1.86
C ILE A 136 8.99 -9.33 -0.64
N ARG A 137 8.15 -9.36 0.40
CA ARG A 137 8.42 -10.10 1.64
C ARG A 137 7.95 -11.56 1.62
N THR A 138 7.33 -12.04 0.54
CA THR A 138 6.86 -13.43 0.47
C THR A 138 7.99 -14.45 0.55
N PHE A 139 9.19 -14.09 0.06
CA PHE A 139 10.35 -14.98 0.05
C PHE A 139 11.30 -14.79 1.24
N ALA A 140 10.86 -14.01 2.22
CA ALA A 140 11.60 -13.83 3.47
C ALA A 140 11.58 -15.12 4.33
N THR A 141 12.53 -15.21 5.26
CA THR A 141 12.57 -16.29 6.25
C THR A 141 11.73 -16.00 7.49
N HIS A 142 11.20 -14.80 7.60
CA HIS A 142 10.38 -14.30 8.71
C HIS A 142 9.32 -13.33 8.17
N ALA A 143 8.48 -12.79 9.03
CA ALA A 143 7.33 -11.95 8.73
C ALA A 143 6.10 -12.73 8.21
N ASP A 144 5.00 -12.02 8.01
CA ASP A 144 3.65 -12.56 7.81
C ASP A 144 3.54 -13.61 6.71
N MET A 145 4.14 -13.32 5.55
CA MET A 145 4.04 -14.24 4.42
C MET A 145 4.86 -15.51 4.62
N ALA A 146 5.99 -15.45 5.34
CA ALA A 146 6.74 -16.62 5.75
C ALA A 146 5.97 -17.46 6.77
N THR A 147 5.33 -16.82 7.76
CA THR A 147 4.44 -17.45 8.75
C THR A 147 3.24 -18.10 8.03
N THR A 148 2.66 -17.41 7.04
CA THR A 148 1.55 -17.93 6.22
C THR A 148 1.98 -19.18 5.45
N ALA A 149 3.12 -19.15 4.75
CA ALA A 149 3.63 -20.29 4.00
C ALA A 149 3.96 -21.47 4.91
N ARG A 150 4.63 -21.23 6.04
CA ARG A 150 4.96 -22.24 7.05
C ARG A 150 3.71 -22.91 7.62
N GLY A 151 2.69 -22.14 7.98
CA GLY A 151 1.50 -22.68 8.63
C GLY A 151 0.58 -23.45 7.68
N LEU A 152 0.60 -23.16 6.38
CA LEU A 152 -0.10 -23.93 5.33
C LEU A 152 0.73 -25.09 4.79
N ASP A 153 2.00 -25.19 5.20
CA ASP A 153 2.98 -26.16 4.65
C ASP A 153 3.07 -26.08 3.11
N VAL A 154 3.16 -24.86 2.58
CA VAL A 154 3.25 -24.62 1.14
C VAL A 154 4.52 -23.85 0.78
N SER A 155 4.96 -23.99 -0.46
CA SER A 155 6.05 -23.16 -0.98
C SER A 155 5.63 -21.68 -1.02
N PRO A 156 6.53 -20.73 -0.68
CA PRO A 156 6.30 -19.29 -0.84
C PRO A 156 5.84 -18.88 -2.24
N TRP A 157 6.19 -19.63 -3.27
CA TRP A 157 5.72 -19.41 -4.64
C TRP A 157 4.19 -19.51 -4.79
N TRP A 158 3.54 -20.41 -4.05
CA TRP A 158 2.08 -20.49 -4.06
C TRP A 158 1.45 -19.23 -3.45
N ILE A 159 2.01 -18.71 -2.37
CA ILE A 159 1.57 -17.45 -1.77
C ILE A 159 1.75 -16.30 -2.77
N ALA A 160 2.94 -16.22 -3.41
CA ALA A 160 3.23 -15.19 -4.41
C ALA A 160 2.26 -15.23 -5.61
N ILE A 161 1.87 -16.43 -6.09
CA ILE A 161 0.96 -16.57 -7.23
C ILE A 161 -0.49 -16.25 -6.81
N VAL A 162 -0.97 -16.88 -5.73
CA VAL A 162 -2.38 -16.79 -5.32
C VAL A 162 -2.73 -15.38 -4.84
N LEU A 163 -1.87 -14.76 -4.03
CA LEU A 163 -2.09 -13.39 -3.55
C LEU A 163 -1.52 -12.34 -4.51
N GLY A 164 -0.48 -12.66 -5.26
CA GLY A 164 0.13 -11.73 -6.21
C GLY A 164 -0.81 -11.31 -7.33
N ALA A 165 -1.63 -12.21 -7.86
CA ALA A 165 -2.57 -11.88 -8.93
C ALA A 165 -3.61 -10.80 -8.53
N PRO A 166 -4.39 -10.94 -7.44
CA PRO A 166 -5.32 -9.90 -7.01
C PRO A 166 -4.62 -8.59 -6.61
N PHE A 167 -3.42 -8.65 -6.03
CA PHE A 167 -2.69 -7.44 -5.65
C PHE A 167 -2.07 -6.73 -6.86
N ALA A 168 -1.56 -7.47 -7.84
CA ALA A 168 -1.14 -6.89 -9.11
C ALA A 168 -2.31 -6.22 -9.85
N PHE A 169 -3.50 -6.83 -9.80
CA PHE A 169 -4.72 -6.20 -10.31
C PHE A 169 -5.07 -4.91 -9.55
N ALA A 170 -4.96 -4.90 -8.22
CA ALA A 170 -5.21 -3.71 -7.41
C ALA A 170 -4.21 -2.57 -7.73
N LEU A 171 -2.90 -2.88 -7.89
CA LEU A 171 -1.89 -1.93 -8.33
C LEU A 171 -2.21 -1.38 -9.73
N TRP A 172 -2.47 -2.26 -10.70
CA TRP A 172 -2.86 -1.85 -12.05
C TRP A 172 -4.09 -0.95 -12.03
N HIS A 173 -5.15 -1.35 -11.34
CA HIS A 173 -6.37 -0.56 -11.20
C HIS A 173 -6.11 0.81 -10.57
N PHE A 174 -5.25 0.86 -9.56
CA PHE A 174 -4.88 2.12 -8.91
C PHE A 174 -4.19 3.07 -9.89
N PHE A 175 -3.15 2.61 -10.58
CA PHE A 175 -2.37 3.47 -11.48
C PHE A 175 -3.12 3.83 -12.77
N VAL A 176 -3.99 2.97 -13.28
CA VAL A 176 -4.74 3.21 -14.53
C VAL A 176 -6.05 3.98 -14.31
N LYS A 177 -6.66 3.86 -13.12
CA LYS A 177 -7.99 4.45 -12.86
C LYS A 177 -7.98 5.49 -11.76
N ILE A 178 -7.40 5.19 -10.60
CA ILE A 178 -7.54 6.05 -9.41
C ILE A 178 -6.56 7.23 -9.48
N LEU A 179 -5.30 7.00 -9.83
CA LEU A 179 -4.29 8.07 -9.89
C LEU A 179 -4.63 9.13 -10.94
N PRO A 180 -4.95 8.81 -12.21
CA PRO A 180 -5.31 9.84 -13.20
C PRO A 180 -6.59 10.60 -12.83
N ASP A 181 -7.57 9.90 -12.24
CA ASP A 181 -8.81 10.52 -11.78
C ASP A 181 -8.58 11.50 -10.63
N ALA A 182 -7.73 11.13 -9.66
CA ALA A 182 -7.36 11.98 -8.53
C ALA A 182 -6.56 13.21 -8.98
N GLU A 183 -5.60 13.02 -9.88
CA GLU A 183 -4.81 14.10 -10.47
C GLU A 183 -5.69 15.14 -11.16
N ALA A 184 -6.56 14.68 -12.06
CA ALA A 184 -7.48 15.57 -12.77
C ALA A 184 -8.46 16.31 -11.85
N PHE A 185 -8.93 15.65 -10.79
CA PHE A 185 -9.89 16.23 -9.84
C PHE A 185 -9.24 17.19 -8.85
N LEU A 186 -8.11 16.80 -8.25
CA LEU A 186 -7.46 17.58 -7.18
C LEU A 186 -6.63 18.74 -7.73
N LEU A 187 -6.02 18.60 -8.90
CA LEU A 187 -5.03 19.51 -9.48
C LEU A 187 -5.37 19.92 -10.92
N PRO A 188 -6.62 20.34 -11.24
CA PRO A 188 -7.02 20.66 -12.61
C PRO A 188 -6.22 21.83 -13.17
N GLY A 189 -5.51 21.61 -14.30
CA GLY A 189 -4.72 22.63 -15.00
C GLY A 189 -3.39 23.02 -14.34
N ALA A 190 -3.00 22.38 -13.25
CA ALA A 190 -1.75 22.67 -12.53
C ALA A 190 -0.66 21.65 -12.88
N LEU A 191 -0.17 21.66 -14.13
CA LEU A 191 0.71 20.63 -14.70
C LEU A 191 1.92 20.30 -13.83
N LEU A 192 2.62 21.30 -13.26
CA LEU A 192 3.77 21.06 -12.39
C LEU A 192 3.35 20.31 -11.10
N SER A 193 2.24 20.72 -10.49
CA SER A 193 1.72 20.05 -9.31
C SER A 193 1.25 18.62 -9.59
N GLN A 194 0.65 18.38 -10.77
CA GLN A 194 0.28 17.05 -11.24
C GLN A 194 1.52 16.16 -11.37
N ARG A 195 2.60 16.66 -11.99
CA ARG A 195 3.88 15.93 -12.12
C ARG A 195 4.49 15.59 -10.77
N VAL A 196 4.52 16.54 -9.83
CA VAL A 196 4.99 16.28 -8.46
C VAL A 196 4.11 15.26 -7.74
N PHE A 197 2.80 15.33 -7.92
CA PHE A 197 1.84 14.39 -7.31
C PHE A 197 2.04 12.96 -7.84
N VAL A 198 2.24 12.79 -9.15
CA VAL A 198 2.55 11.49 -9.75
C VAL A 198 3.90 10.96 -9.25
N LEU A 199 4.95 11.78 -9.24
CA LEU A 199 6.26 11.37 -8.71
C LEU A 199 6.19 10.97 -7.24
N LEU A 200 5.51 11.74 -6.40
CA LEU A 200 5.33 11.41 -4.99
C LEU A 200 4.59 10.09 -4.83
N THR A 201 3.50 9.89 -5.57
CA THR A 201 2.69 8.66 -5.50
C THR A 201 3.47 7.43 -5.96
N THR A 202 4.16 7.52 -7.09
CA THR A 202 4.99 6.42 -7.62
C THR A 202 6.19 6.14 -6.73
N TYR A 203 6.83 7.18 -6.16
CA TYR A 203 7.91 7.01 -5.19
C TYR A 203 7.42 6.32 -3.92
N LEU A 204 6.28 6.71 -3.36
CA LEU A 204 5.73 6.05 -2.18
C LEU A 204 5.51 4.56 -2.44
N VAL A 205 4.88 4.20 -3.54
CA VAL A 205 4.58 2.79 -3.84
C VAL A 205 5.85 2.01 -4.19
N PHE A 206 6.62 2.44 -5.20
CA PHE A 206 7.74 1.65 -5.72
C PHE A 206 9.10 1.97 -5.10
N GLY A 207 9.28 3.17 -4.53
CA GLY A 207 10.47 3.58 -3.81
C GLY A 207 10.39 3.21 -2.34
N PHE A 208 9.46 3.81 -1.58
CA PHE A 208 9.35 3.61 -0.13
C PHE A 208 8.89 2.20 0.23
N PHE A 209 7.67 1.80 -0.14
CA PHE A 209 7.19 0.43 0.11
C PHE A 209 7.99 -0.61 -0.69
N GLY A 210 8.38 -0.26 -1.92
CA GLY A 210 9.21 -1.10 -2.77
C GLY A 210 10.59 -1.42 -2.21
N SER A 211 11.14 -0.61 -1.30
CA SER A 211 12.43 -0.85 -0.65
C SER A 211 12.40 -1.87 0.49
N ALA A 212 11.24 -2.35 0.87
CA ALA A 212 11.03 -3.14 2.09
C ALA A 212 11.85 -4.45 2.18
N GLY A 213 12.35 -4.97 1.07
CA GLY A 213 13.19 -6.18 1.04
C GLY A 213 14.69 -5.93 0.88
N ILE A 214 15.16 -4.66 0.89
CA ILE A 214 16.57 -4.34 0.65
C ILE A 214 17.51 -4.98 1.70
N HIS A 215 17.06 -5.03 2.96
CA HIS A 215 17.85 -5.59 4.05
C HIS A 215 17.05 -6.61 4.86
N GLY A 216 17.71 -7.70 5.25
CA GLY A 216 17.17 -8.64 6.24
C GLY A 216 16.18 -9.68 5.71
N TYR A 217 15.73 -9.62 4.45
CA TYR A 217 14.64 -10.47 3.93
C TYR A 217 15.09 -11.49 2.87
N GLY A 218 16.39 -11.68 2.67
CA GLY A 218 16.95 -12.65 1.72
C GLY A 218 17.15 -12.10 0.31
N SER A 219 17.82 -12.90 -0.55
CA SER A 219 18.27 -12.44 -1.88
C SER A 219 17.11 -12.17 -2.85
N VAL A 220 16.06 -13.00 -2.85
CA VAL A 220 14.89 -12.78 -3.74
C VAL A 220 14.19 -11.47 -3.39
N SER A 221 13.90 -11.25 -2.12
CA SER A 221 13.29 -10.01 -1.62
C SER A 221 14.15 -8.78 -1.95
N HIS A 222 15.47 -8.91 -1.81
CA HIS A 222 16.41 -7.85 -2.17
C HIS A 222 16.29 -7.48 -3.66
N TRP A 223 16.37 -8.47 -4.57
CA TRP A 223 16.27 -8.20 -6.00
C TRP A 223 14.90 -7.67 -6.43
N LEU A 224 13.81 -8.14 -5.84
CA LEU A 224 12.47 -7.59 -6.08
C LEU A 224 12.39 -6.12 -5.65
N SER A 225 13.00 -5.75 -4.53
CA SER A 225 13.11 -4.34 -4.10
C SER A 225 13.96 -3.52 -5.06
N VAL A 226 15.10 -4.02 -5.51
CA VAL A 226 15.95 -3.35 -6.52
C VAL A 226 15.15 -3.11 -7.81
N ILE A 227 14.42 -4.12 -8.31
CA ILE A 227 13.56 -3.99 -9.49
C ILE A 227 12.47 -2.93 -9.24
N SER A 228 11.84 -2.96 -8.07
CA SER A 228 10.81 -1.96 -7.72
C SER A 228 11.35 -0.54 -7.76
N MET A 229 12.48 -0.29 -7.09
CA MET A 229 13.06 1.05 -6.92
C MET A 229 13.68 1.59 -8.21
N TYR A 230 14.40 0.77 -8.97
CA TYR A 230 15.22 1.24 -10.08
C TYR A 230 14.59 0.99 -11.47
N ILE A 231 13.58 0.13 -11.56
CA ILE A 231 12.89 -0.17 -12.82
C ILE A 231 11.42 0.27 -12.74
N LEU A 232 10.64 -0.27 -11.78
CA LEU A 232 9.20 0.02 -11.73
C LEU A 232 8.92 1.49 -11.41
N PHE A 233 9.64 2.08 -10.45
CA PHE A 233 9.46 3.49 -10.10
C PHE A 233 9.62 4.42 -11.32
N PRO A 234 10.74 4.44 -12.05
CA PRO A 234 10.88 5.32 -13.21
C PRO A 234 9.93 4.95 -14.37
N VAL A 235 9.72 3.66 -14.65
CA VAL A 235 8.85 3.22 -15.74
C VAL A 235 7.41 3.66 -15.47
N VAL A 236 6.85 3.39 -14.31
CA VAL A 236 5.47 3.77 -13.98
C VAL A 236 5.33 5.29 -13.87
N SER A 237 6.36 6.00 -13.37
CA SER A 237 6.37 7.47 -13.38
C SER A 237 6.27 8.05 -14.80
N ILE A 238 6.98 7.47 -15.76
CA ILE A 238 6.92 7.88 -17.16
C ILE A 238 5.56 7.55 -17.78
N LEU A 239 5.03 6.34 -17.53
CA LEU A 239 3.73 5.91 -18.06
C LEU A 239 2.57 6.77 -17.55
N CYS A 240 2.64 7.18 -16.28
CA CYS A 240 1.63 8.04 -15.65
C CYS A 240 1.93 9.55 -15.80
N TRP A 241 2.96 9.94 -16.60
CA TRP A 241 3.41 11.32 -16.67
C TRP A 241 2.35 12.26 -17.26
N PRO A 242 1.94 13.31 -16.54
CA PRO A 242 0.97 14.28 -17.02
C PRO A 242 1.50 15.07 -18.22
N ARG A 243 0.73 15.10 -19.30
CA ARG A 243 1.06 15.82 -20.55
C ARG A 243 0.32 17.14 -20.64
N SER A 244 0.91 18.14 -21.30
CA SER A 244 0.20 19.37 -21.62
C SER A 244 -0.91 19.08 -22.64
N GLY A 245 -2.01 19.84 -22.60
CA GLY A 245 -3.11 19.67 -23.57
C GLY A 245 -2.68 19.89 -25.04
N ALA A 246 -1.57 20.58 -25.27
CA ALA A 246 -0.96 20.74 -26.60
C ALA A 246 -0.28 19.42 -27.05
N GLU A 247 0.47 18.75 -26.17
CA GLU A 247 1.12 17.46 -26.46
C GLU A 247 0.10 16.33 -26.67
N SER A 248 -1.01 16.36 -25.94
CA SER A 248 -2.10 15.37 -26.09
C SER A 248 -2.75 15.44 -27.49
N ARG A 249 -2.92 16.64 -28.05
CA ARG A 249 -3.50 16.82 -29.39
C ARG A 249 -2.54 16.35 -30.51
N SER A 250 -1.24 16.56 -30.38
CA SER A 250 -0.25 16.14 -31.37
C SER A 250 -0.13 14.61 -31.43
N VAL A 251 -0.22 13.90 -30.30
CA VAL A 251 -0.18 12.42 -30.25
C VAL A 251 -1.47 11.82 -30.85
N SER A 252 -2.65 12.42 -30.59
CA SER A 252 -3.91 11.98 -31.19
C SER A 252 -3.92 12.16 -32.70
N GLN A 253 -3.41 13.29 -33.23
CA GLN A 253 -3.30 13.54 -34.66
C GLN A 253 -2.27 12.62 -35.33
N ALA A 254 -1.16 12.30 -34.70
CA ALA A 254 -0.18 11.36 -35.21
C ALA A 254 -0.72 9.91 -35.28
N ALA A 255 -1.59 9.52 -34.34
CA ALA A 255 -2.23 8.18 -34.31
C ALA A 255 -3.32 8.04 -35.39
N GLU A 256 -3.94 9.16 -35.84
CA GLU A 256 -4.95 9.16 -36.93
C GLU A 256 -4.33 9.20 -38.36
N VAL A 257 -3.03 9.48 -38.47
CA VAL A 257 -2.32 9.60 -39.76
C VAL A 257 -1.56 8.32 -40.12
N THR A 258 -1.51 7.31 -39.25
CA THR A 258 -0.85 6.04 -39.59
C THR A 258 -1.90 5.08 -40.17
N PRO A 259 -1.82 4.76 -41.49
CA PRO A 259 -2.78 3.88 -42.19
C PRO A 259 -2.66 2.42 -41.75
#